data_b5459f3ec132a818d7fb1a7de5b0da71
#
_entry.id   b5459f3ec132a818d7fb1a7de5b0da71
#
_cell.length_a   1.000
_cell.length_b   1.000
_cell.length_c   1.000
_cell.angle_alpha   90.00
_cell.angle_beta   90.00
_cell.angle_gamma   90.00
#
_symmetry.space_group_name_H-M   'P 1'
#
loop_
_entity.id
_entity.type
_entity.pdbx_description
1 polymer ?
#
loop_
_entity_poly.entity_id
_entity_poly.type
_entity_poly.pdbx_seq_one_letter_code
_entity_poly.pdbx_strand_id
1 'polypeptide(L)'
;MLFRSGRVTITLDDIGKTKAFELDAIPRPSRTWIDYVAGTAWALAEDGRPLRGFRGLLASNLPRGAGLSSSAALEMAAALGLLGPGGAGPPEPRAVAGRRAENGFVGVQSGVMDQFASAAGVADHAILLDCRSLDWRPVPLPLDECALVVCHSGSSRKLETSAYNERRADCERAVAAIATLDPSVRSLRDVDAALLAAAADRMDPVAAHRARHVVDENARVLATELALAAGDLEEVGRLFAASHASLRDLFEVSSPELDALVEIATATDGVVAARLTGAGFGGSTVNLVRSDRVAAFRAAIERDYAARTGLTPRVLEVDAVAGASYVAG
;
A
#
# COMPACT_ATOMS: atom_id res chain seq x y z
N MET A 1 -5.62 15.41 37.42
CA MET A 1 -4.32 15.95 36.98
C MET A 1 -3.64 14.84 36.17
N LEU A 2 -3.82 14.81 34.87
CA LEU A 2 -3.14 13.84 34.00
C LEU A 2 -1.70 14.31 33.87
N PHE A 3 -0.76 13.59 34.45
CA PHE A 3 0.67 13.81 34.24
C PHE A 3 0.96 13.72 32.75
N ARG A 4 1.38 14.81 32.11
CA ARG A 4 1.97 14.81 30.79
C ARG A 4 3.34 14.15 30.89
N SER A 5 3.37 12.84 30.85
CA SER A 5 4.63 12.10 30.75
C SER A 5 5.26 12.42 29.40
N GLY A 6 6.52 12.83 29.35
CA GLY A 6 7.31 12.91 28.10
C GLY A 6 7.72 11.53 27.58
N ARG A 7 7.28 10.44 28.22
CA ARG A 7 7.70 9.07 27.97
C ARG A 7 6.64 8.27 27.22
N VAL A 8 7.07 7.59 26.17
CA VAL A 8 6.28 6.57 25.46
C VAL A 8 6.70 5.19 25.96
N THR A 9 5.72 4.38 26.35
CA THR A 9 5.94 2.98 26.76
C THR A 9 4.90 2.10 26.11
N ILE A 10 5.34 1.10 25.34
CA ILE A 10 4.45 0.17 24.62
C ILE A 10 4.87 -1.27 24.93
N THR A 11 3.87 -2.08 25.27
CA THR A 11 4.01 -3.52 25.46
C THR A 11 3.31 -4.25 24.30
N LEU A 12 3.99 -5.20 23.67
CA LEU A 12 3.37 -6.09 22.65
C LEU A 12 2.52 -7.13 23.36
N ASP A 13 1.25 -7.22 23.00
CA ASP A 13 0.27 -8.11 23.63
C ASP A 13 0.63 -9.59 23.47
N ASP A 14 1.05 -9.97 22.27
CA ASP A 14 1.32 -11.35 21.88
C ASP A 14 2.58 -11.97 22.51
N ILE A 15 3.59 -11.17 22.83
CA ILE A 15 4.88 -11.65 23.36
C ILE A 15 5.33 -10.97 24.65
N GLY A 16 4.53 -10.06 25.19
CA GLY A 16 4.82 -9.36 26.45
C GLY A 16 6.05 -8.45 26.44
N LYS A 17 6.70 -8.21 25.28
CA LYS A 17 7.89 -7.38 25.18
C LYS A 17 7.54 -5.90 25.30
N THR A 18 8.16 -5.23 26.25
CA THR A 18 7.98 -3.79 26.46
C THR A 18 9.19 -3.02 25.93
N LYS A 19 8.93 -1.91 25.24
CA LYS A 19 9.92 -0.90 24.87
C LYS A 19 9.43 0.50 25.25
N ALA A 20 10.39 1.39 25.53
CA ALA A 20 10.08 2.77 25.92
C ALA A 20 11.16 3.73 25.42
N PHE A 21 10.77 5.00 25.21
CA PHE A 21 11.69 6.11 24.95
C PHE A 21 11.12 7.43 25.47
N GLU A 22 11.99 8.44 25.61
CA GLU A 22 11.60 9.80 26.00
C GLU A 22 11.39 10.66 24.75
N LEU A 23 10.38 11.53 24.75
CA LEU A 23 10.05 12.40 23.61
C LEU A 23 11.05 13.55 23.43
N ASP A 24 11.73 13.97 24.49
CA ASP A 24 12.81 14.95 24.46
C ASP A 24 14.17 14.36 24.07
N ALA A 25 14.27 13.02 24.01
CA ALA A 25 15.47 12.28 23.63
C ALA A 25 15.11 11.05 22.77
N ILE A 26 14.52 11.30 21.58
CA ILE A 26 14.14 10.24 20.67
C ILE A 26 15.40 9.43 20.25
N PRO A 27 15.40 8.11 20.44
CA PRO A 27 16.59 7.29 20.20
C PRO A 27 16.89 7.19 18.71
N ARG A 28 18.15 6.83 18.37
CA ARG A 28 18.50 6.44 17.02
C ARG A 28 17.83 5.12 16.65
N PRO A 29 17.59 4.85 15.34
CA PRO A 29 16.99 3.60 14.87
C PRO A 29 17.74 2.37 15.39
N SER A 30 16.99 1.40 15.89
CA SER A 30 17.49 0.16 16.51
C SER A 30 17.20 -1.09 15.65
N ARG A 31 16.60 -0.92 14.46
CA ARG A 31 16.13 -1.96 13.53
C ARG A 31 15.08 -2.89 14.17
N THR A 32 14.19 -2.30 14.96
CA THR A 32 13.10 -3.02 15.61
C THR A 32 11.77 -2.28 15.44
N TRP A 33 10.67 -2.94 15.76
CA TRP A 33 9.32 -2.39 15.58
C TRP A 33 9.09 -1.03 16.26
N ILE A 34 9.80 -0.70 17.37
CA ILE A 34 9.64 0.58 18.05
C ILE A 34 10.14 1.75 17.22
N ASP A 35 10.98 1.49 16.20
CA ASP A 35 11.52 2.55 15.34
C ASP A 35 10.44 3.21 14.50
N TYR A 36 9.36 2.49 14.16
CA TYR A 36 8.19 3.09 13.49
C TYR A 36 7.47 4.08 14.41
N VAL A 37 7.37 3.76 15.70
CA VAL A 37 6.76 4.66 16.71
C VAL A 37 7.66 5.86 16.99
N ALA A 38 8.96 5.62 17.20
CA ALA A 38 9.95 6.67 17.45
C ALA A 38 10.13 7.58 16.22
N GLY A 39 10.13 7.01 15.03
CA GLY A 39 10.15 7.75 13.76
C GLY A 39 8.91 8.62 13.56
N THR A 40 7.73 8.10 13.89
CA THR A 40 6.49 8.90 13.87
C THR A 40 6.56 10.07 14.87
N ALA A 41 7.08 9.83 16.07
CA ALA A 41 7.30 10.90 17.04
C ALA A 41 8.30 11.94 16.52
N TRP A 42 9.41 11.50 15.93
CA TRP A 42 10.39 12.37 15.30
C TRP A 42 9.77 13.22 14.19
N ALA A 43 9.04 12.62 13.25
CA ALA A 43 8.45 13.34 12.14
C ALA A 43 7.41 14.37 12.57
N LEU A 44 6.55 14.01 13.52
CA LEU A 44 5.56 14.94 14.10
C LEU A 44 6.20 16.08 14.90
N ALA A 45 7.29 15.82 15.62
CA ALA A 45 8.05 16.83 16.34
C ALA A 45 8.70 17.85 15.39
N GLU A 46 9.29 17.38 14.29
CA GLU A 46 9.83 18.24 13.20
C GLU A 46 8.74 19.13 12.58
N ASP A 47 7.49 18.66 12.53
CA ASP A 47 6.34 19.44 12.09
C ASP A 47 5.82 20.41 13.18
N GLY A 48 6.51 20.52 14.32
CA GLY A 48 6.12 21.39 15.42
C GLY A 48 4.85 20.94 16.16
N ARG A 49 4.42 19.69 16.01
CA ARG A 49 3.21 19.18 16.65
C ARG A 49 3.45 18.93 18.15
N PRO A 50 2.55 19.37 19.03
CA PRO A 50 2.65 19.09 20.47
C PRO A 50 2.41 17.60 20.72
N LEU A 51 3.43 16.89 21.17
CA LEU A 51 3.38 15.47 21.47
C LEU A 51 3.09 15.19 22.96
N ARG A 52 2.50 14.03 23.20
CA ARG A 52 2.22 13.51 24.55
C ARG A 52 2.80 12.12 24.69
N GLY A 53 3.49 11.86 25.78
CA GLY A 53 3.86 10.51 26.17
C GLY A 53 2.62 9.71 26.56
N PHE A 54 2.70 8.41 26.35
CA PHE A 54 1.62 7.48 26.72
C PHE A 54 2.18 6.10 27.10
N ARG A 55 1.37 5.35 27.83
CA ARG A 55 1.59 3.92 28.07
C ARG A 55 0.45 3.15 27.41
N GLY A 56 0.79 2.15 26.59
CA GLY A 56 -0.19 1.37 25.85
C GLY A 56 0.20 -0.09 25.67
N LEU A 57 -0.81 -0.89 25.34
CA LEU A 57 -0.69 -2.24 24.84
C LEU A 57 -0.88 -2.20 23.33
N LEU A 58 0.01 -2.82 22.56
CA LEU A 58 -0.12 -2.97 21.12
C LEU A 58 -0.59 -4.40 20.80
N ALA A 59 -1.83 -4.51 20.37
CA ALA A 59 -2.41 -5.72 19.83
C ALA A 59 -2.66 -5.55 18.32
N SER A 60 -2.54 -6.63 17.55
CA SER A 60 -2.78 -6.62 16.11
C SER A 60 -3.23 -7.98 15.61
N ASN A 61 -4.24 -7.99 14.75
CA ASN A 61 -4.66 -9.15 13.97
C ASN A 61 -4.09 -9.14 12.53
N LEU A 62 -3.34 -8.10 12.15
CA LEU A 62 -2.67 -8.04 10.85
C LEU A 62 -1.53 -9.07 10.79
N PRO A 63 -1.49 -9.93 9.76
CA PRO A 63 -0.39 -10.85 9.57
C PRO A 63 0.93 -10.10 9.32
N ARG A 64 1.93 -10.35 10.14
CA ARG A 64 3.26 -9.74 9.98
C ARG A 64 3.94 -10.25 8.72
N GLY A 65 4.53 -9.35 7.94
CA GLY A 65 5.27 -9.69 6.72
C GLY A 65 4.41 -10.14 5.55
N ALA A 66 3.08 -10.03 5.65
CA ALA A 66 2.15 -10.39 4.57
C ALA A 66 1.99 -9.31 3.48
N GLY A 67 2.72 -8.20 3.56
CA GLY A 67 2.56 -7.09 2.63
C GLY A 67 1.24 -6.33 2.79
N LEU A 68 0.62 -6.43 3.96
CA LEU A 68 -0.61 -5.71 4.32
C LEU A 68 -0.31 -4.47 5.18
N SER A 69 0.83 -3.85 4.94
CA SER A 69 1.21 -2.53 5.47
C SER A 69 1.08 -2.38 7.00
N SER A 70 1.49 -3.41 7.76
CA SER A 70 1.44 -3.37 9.21
C SER A 70 2.32 -2.26 9.82
N SER A 71 3.35 -1.79 9.12
CA SER A 71 4.16 -0.62 9.51
C SER A 71 3.31 0.65 9.48
N ALA A 72 2.63 0.93 8.39
CA ALA A 72 1.77 2.10 8.25
C ALA A 72 0.63 2.10 9.29
N ALA A 73 0.02 0.94 9.55
CA ALA A 73 -1.00 0.81 10.59
C ALA A 73 -0.43 1.15 11.98
N LEU A 74 0.80 0.69 12.30
CA LEU A 74 1.48 1.02 13.54
C LEU A 74 1.82 2.51 13.63
N GLU A 75 2.29 3.12 12.55
CA GLU A 75 2.59 4.55 12.48
C GLU A 75 1.34 5.40 12.71
N MET A 76 0.20 5.04 12.11
CA MET A 76 -1.06 5.77 12.31
C MET A 76 -1.60 5.61 13.73
N ALA A 77 -1.53 4.42 14.31
CA ALA A 77 -1.89 4.20 15.70
C ALA A 77 -0.97 4.99 16.66
N ALA A 78 0.34 5.00 16.38
CA ALA A 78 1.31 5.78 17.13
C ALA A 78 1.05 7.29 17.02
N ALA A 79 0.77 7.80 15.81
CA ALA A 79 0.46 9.20 15.60
C ALA A 79 -0.76 9.65 16.45
N LEU A 80 -1.82 8.84 16.47
CA LEU A 80 -2.97 9.10 17.33
C LEU A 80 -2.58 9.10 18.80
N GLY A 81 -1.84 8.08 19.27
CA GLY A 81 -1.39 8.01 20.66
C GLY A 81 -0.57 9.24 21.07
N LEU A 82 0.36 9.69 20.22
CA LEU A 82 1.23 10.84 20.44
C LEU A 82 0.49 12.19 20.44
N LEU A 83 -0.46 12.36 19.52
CA LEU A 83 -1.24 13.59 19.40
C LEU A 83 -2.34 13.70 20.45
N GLY A 84 -2.86 12.57 20.91
CA GLY A 84 -3.96 12.48 21.88
C GLY A 84 -5.32 12.90 21.32
N PRO A 85 -6.41 12.62 22.02
CA PRO A 85 -7.76 13.04 21.63
C PRO A 85 -7.82 14.55 21.39
N GLY A 86 -8.39 14.95 20.24
CA GLY A 86 -8.47 16.36 19.82
C GLY A 86 -7.21 16.90 19.12
N GLY A 87 -6.08 16.19 19.14
CA GLY A 87 -4.87 16.59 18.41
C GLY A 87 -4.70 15.94 17.05
N ALA A 88 -5.53 14.96 16.71
CA ALA A 88 -5.38 14.19 15.50
C ALA A 88 -5.48 15.01 14.19
N GLY A 89 -6.40 15.97 14.13
CA GLY A 89 -6.63 16.78 12.92
C GLY A 89 -7.02 15.93 11.70
N PRO A 90 -6.88 16.48 10.49
CA PRO A 90 -7.13 15.74 9.25
C PRO A 90 -6.11 14.61 9.05
N PRO A 91 -6.42 13.60 8.20
CA PRO A 91 -5.58 12.40 8.04
C PRO A 91 -4.26 12.66 7.30
N GLU A 92 -4.23 13.62 6.36
CA GLU A 92 -3.09 13.86 5.47
C GLU A 92 -1.77 14.15 6.19
N PRO A 93 -1.71 15.07 7.19
CA PRO A 93 -0.47 15.33 7.92
C PRO A 93 0.06 14.09 8.66
N ARG A 94 -0.85 13.23 9.17
CA ARG A 94 -0.43 12.00 9.83
C ARG A 94 0.16 11.00 8.84
N ALA A 95 -0.46 10.84 7.67
CA ALA A 95 0.05 9.97 6.61
C ALA A 95 1.43 10.43 6.12
N VAL A 96 1.61 11.73 5.92
CA VAL A 96 2.90 12.32 5.53
C VAL A 96 3.96 12.11 6.61
N ALA A 97 3.61 12.31 7.90
CA ALA A 97 4.53 12.06 9.01
C ALA A 97 4.94 10.58 9.09
N GLY A 98 4.01 9.63 8.90
CA GLY A 98 4.31 8.20 8.81
C GLY A 98 5.29 7.88 7.68
N ARG A 99 5.04 8.36 6.45
CA ARG A 99 5.98 8.20 5.34
C ARG A 99 7.37 8.78 5.66
N ARG A 100 7.44 9.96 6.29
CA ARG A 100 8.72 10.55 6.71
C ARG A 100 9.42 9.70 7.76
N ALA A 101 8.66 9.08 8.67
CA ALA A 101 9.18 8.13 9.64
C ALA A 101 9.82 6.92 8.95
N GLU A 102 9.14 6.29 7.98
CA GLU A 102 9.71 5.16 7.23
C GLU A 102 10.95 5.58 6.43
N ASN A 103 10.88 6.67 5.67
CA ASN A 103 11.94 7.06 4.75
C ASN A 103 13.15 7.66 5.48
N GLY A 104 12.92 8.58 6.41
CA GLY A 104 13.97 9.38 7.05
C GLY A 104 14.52 8.75 8.32
N PHE A 105 13.72 8.00 9.07
CA PHE A 105 14.13 7.45 10.35
C PHE A 105 14.40 5.93 10.26
N VAL A 106 13.44 5.14 9.74
CA VAL A 106 13.60 3.68 9.61
C VAL A 106 14.54 3.33 8.44
N GLY A 107 14.54 4.13 7.37
CA GLY A 107 15.39 3.97 6.20
C GLY A 107 14.77 3.13 5.07
N VAL A 108 13.45 2.94 5.08
CA VAL A 108 12.70 2.25 4.01
C VAL A 108 12.11 3.30 3.07
N GLN A 109 12.49 3.26 1.79
CA GLN A 109 12.02 4.22 0.78
C GLN A 109 10.64 3.82 0.24
N SER A 110 9.58 4.12 1.01
CA SER A 110 8.18 3.85 0.65
C SER A 110 7.47 5.07 0.07
N GLY A 111 6.38 4.83 -0.68
CA GLY A 111 5.40 5.86 -1.04
C GLY A 111 4.49 6.22 0.14
N VAL A 112 3.49 7.08 -0.08
CA VAL A 112 2.55 7.53 0.96
C VAL A 112 1.27 6.68 1.01
N MET A 113 1.08 5.77 0.06
CA MET A 113 -0.18 5.06 -0.17
C MET A 113 -0.68 4.32 1.07
N ASP A 114 0.19 3.56 1.71
CA ASP A 114 -0.18 2.69 2.84
C ASP A 114 -0.56 3.50 4.08
N GLN A 115 0.22 4.54 4.39
CA GLN A 115 -0.09 5.46 5.48
C GLN A 115 -1.38 6.22 5.19
N PHE A 116 -1.60 6.62 3.93
CA PHE A 116 -2.80 7.35 3.55
C PHE A 116 -4.04 6.48 3.65
N ALA A 117 -3.99 5.26 3.14
CA ALA A 117 -5.08 4.29 3.26
C ALA A 117 -5.44 4.01 4.72
N SER A 118 -4.40 3.82 5.58
CA SER A 118 -4.61 3.60 7.02
C SER A 118 -5.16 4.85 7.75
N ALA A 119 -4.79 6.06 7.32
CA ALA A 119 -5.22 7.31 7.97
C ALA A 119 -6.60 7.79 7.53
N ALA A 120 -6.90 7.69 6.22
CA ALA A 120 -8.03 8.34 5.54
C ALA A 120 -9.11 7.37 5.06
N GLY A 121 -9.03 6.08 5.36
CA GLY A 121 -10.00 5.07 4.96
C GLY A 121 -11.45 5.53 5.19
N VAL A 122 -12.33 5.20 4.26
CA VAL A 122 -13.77 5.44 4.35
C VAL A 122 -14.47 4.08 4.22
N ALA A 123 -15.41 3.80 5.11
CA ALA A 123 -16.14 2.53 5.07
C ALA A 123 -16.80 2.32 3.69
N ASP A 124 -16.69 1.11 3.16
CA ASP A 124 -17.24 0.67 1.88
C ASP A 124 -16.69 1.41 0.63
N HIS A 125 -15.54 2.10 0.77
CA HIS A 125 -14.94 2.85 -0.32
C HIS A 125 -13.46 2.50 -0.52
N ALA A 126 -13.01 2.56 -1.76
CA ALA A 126 -11.61 2.75 -2.09
C ALA A 126 -11.24 4.25 -2.00
N ILE A 127 -9.95 4.55 -1.97
CA ILE A 127 -9.43 5.92 -2.03
C ILE A 127 -8.75 6.14 -3.37
N LEU A 128 -9.20 7.14 -4.11
CA LEU A 128 -8.41 7.71 -5.19
C LEU A 128 -7.53 8.81 -4.61
N LEU A 129 -6.21 8.59 -4.65
CA LEU A 129 -5.20 9.50 -4.10
C LEU A 129 -4.28 10.01 -5.20
N ASP A 130 -4.17 11.31 -5.32
CA ASP A 130 -3.08 11.96 -6.02
C ASP A 130 -1.84 12.02 -5.10
N CYS A 131 -0.85 11.17 -5.36
CA CYS A 131 0.36 11.09 -4.53
C CYS A 131 1.26 12.35 -4.61
N ARG A 132 1.00 13.29 -5.53
CA ARG A 132 1.75 14.56 -5.67
C ARG A 132 1.10 15.68 -4.87
N SER A 133 -0.17 15.97 -5.12
CA SER A 133 -0.91 17.04 -4.44
C SER A 133 -1.46 16.61 -3.08
N LEU A 134 -1.59 15.30 -2.86
CA LEU A 134 -2.29 14.67 -1.75
C LEU A 134 -3.81 14.93 -1.74
N ASP A 135 -4.34 15.40 -2.87
CA ASP A 135 -5.78 15.47 -3.06
C ASP A 135 -6.35 14.04 -3.13
N TRP A 136 -7.44 13.81 -2.47
CA TRP A 136 -8.05 12.49 -2.44
C TRP A 136 -9.58 12.54 -2.38
N ARG A 137 -10.20 11.45 -2.78
CA ARG A 137 -11.64 11.25 -2.65
C ARG A 137 -12.00 9.78 -2.48
N PRO A 138 -13.10 9.48 -1.76
CA PRO A 138 -13.62 8.13 -1.69
C PRO A 138 -14.27 7.74 -3.02
N VAL A 139 -14.12 6.47 -3.40
CA VAL A 139 -14.73 5.83 -4.56
C VAL A 139 -15.54 4.64 -4.06
N PRO A 140 -16.85 4.59 -4.26
CA PRO A 140 -17.70 3.50 -3.78
C PRO A 140 -17.22 2.15 -4.31
N LEU A 141 -17.23 1.14 -3.46
CA LEU A 141 -16.99 -0.26 -3.82
C LEU A 141 -18.32 -1.02 -3.89
N PRO A 142 -18.46 -1.99 -4.81
CA PRO A 142 -19.69 -2.76 -5.00
C PRO A 142 -19.85 -3.86 -3.94
N LEU A 143 -19.75 -3.52 -2.64
CA LEU A 143 -19.70 -4.49 -1.54
C LEU A 143 -21.07 -5.09 -1.19
N ASP A 144 -22.17 -4.55 -1.73
CA ASP A 144 -23.50 -5.18 -1.65
C ASP A 144 -23.55 -6.50 -2.44
N GLU A 145 -22.75 -6.64 -3.49
CA GLU A 145 -22.73 -7.79 -4.39
C GLU A 145 -21.42 -8.57 -4.34
N CYS A 146 -20.34 -7.95 -3.90
CA CYS A 146 -18.99 -8.50 -3.96
C CYS A 146 -18.29 -8.37 -2.61
N ALA A 147 -17.34 -9.26 -2.36
CA ALA A 147 -16.40 -9.19 -1.25
C ALA A 147 -14.99 -8.87 -1.75
N LEU A 148 -14.22 -8.16 -0.94
CA LEU A 148 -12.79 -7.99 -1.13
C LEU A 148 -12.04 -9.17 -0.51
N VAL A 149 -11.23 -9.86 -1.31
CA VAL A 149 -10.45 -11.01 -0.84
C VAL A 149 -8.98 -10.80 -1.18
N VAL A 150 -8.13 -10.84 -0.15
CA VAL A 150 -6.69 -10.77 -0.28
C VAL A 150 -6.11 -12.18 -0.20
N CYS A 151 -5.32 -12.58 -1.19
CA CYS A 151 -4.62 -13.86 -1.19
C CYS A 151 -3.11 -13.62 -1.07
N HIS A 152 -2.53 -14.01 0.08
CA HIS A 152 -1.09 -13.95 0.29
C HIS A 152 -0.43 -15.23 -0.21
N SER A 153 0.63 -15.08 -1.01
CA SER A 153 1.31 -16.18 -1.69
C SER A 153 2.09 -17.14 -0.78
N GLY A 154 2.41 -16.72 0.45
CA GLY A 154 3.29 -17.50 1.33
C GLY A 154 4.77 -17.46 0.94
N SER A 155 5.13 -16.79 -0.17
CA SER A 155 6.53 -16.62 -0.57
C SER A 155 7.22 -15.53 0.25
N SER A 156 8.54 -15.71 0.51
CA SER A 156 9.33 -14.74 1.27
C SER A 156 9.97 -13.70 0.33
N ARG A 157 9.84 -12.43 0.66
CA ARG A 157 10.35 -11.28 -0.10
C ARG A 157 11.84 -10.99 0.18
N LYS A 158 12.76 -11.90 -0.15
CA LYS A 158 14.18 -11.75 0.20
C LYS A 158 14.94 -10.68 -0.61
N LEU A 159 14.45 -10.23 -1.77
CA LEU A 159 15.14 -9.31 -2.68
C LEU A 159 14.34 -8.04 -3.00
N GLU A 160 13.26 -7.78 -2.28
CA GLU A 160 12.30 -6.71 -2.59
C GLU A 160 12.92 -5.32 -2.64
N THR A 161 13.77 -4.97 -1.69
CA THR A 161 14.32 -3.60 -1.58
C THR A 161 15.25 -3.25 -2.74
N SER A 162 16.10 -4.17 -3.20
CA SER A 162 17.01 -3.91 -4.33
C SER A 162 16.25 -3.82 -5.64
N ALA A 163 15.34 -4.76 -5.90
CA ALA A 163 14.54 -4.78 -7.12
C ALA A 163 13.59 -3.57 -7.21
N TYR A 164 12.99 -3.15 -6.10
CA TYR A 164 12.19 -1.92 -6.06
C TYR A 164 13.01 -0.67 -6.43
N ASN A 165 14.22 -0.54 -5.87
CA ASN A 165 15.12 0.57 -6.18
C ASN A 165 15.57 0.56 -7.65
N GLU A 166 15.77 -0.63 -8.25
CA GLU A 166 16.06 -0.76 -9.69
C GLU A 166 14.89 -0.23 -10.54
N ARG A 167 13.65 -0.62 -10.24
CA ARG A 167 12.46 -0.10 -10.97
C ARG A 167 12.35 1.41 -10.88
N ARG A 168 12.65 1.98 -9.71
CA ARG A 168 12.69 3.43 -9.53
C ARG A 168 13.77 4.08 -10.40
N ALA A 169 14.98 3.54 -10.41
CA ALA A 169 16.08 4.03 -11.23
C ALA A 169 15.75 3.92 -12.74
N ASP A 170 15.07 2.85 -13.17
CA ASP A 170 14.59 2.68 -14.54
C ASP A 170 13.63 3.81 -14.93
N CYS A 171 12.67 4.14 -14.07
CA CYS A 171 11.74 5.26 -14.28
C CYS A 171 12.48 6.61 -14.32
N GLU A 172 13.48 6.82 -13.47
CA GLU A 172 14.29 8.05 -13.45
C GLU A 172 15.07 8.21 -14.76
N ARG A 173 15.62 7.12 -15.32
CA ARG A 173 16.26 7.12 -16.65
C ARG A 173 15.27 7.49 -17.76
N ALA A 174 14.06 6.95 -17.72
CA ALA A 174 13.03 7.32 -18.68
C ALA A 174 12.68 8.80 -18.61
N VAL A 175 12.47 9.34 -17.39
CA VAL A 175 12.23 10.78 -17.18
C VAL A 175 13.36 11.63 -17.75
N ALA A 176 14.62 11.26 -17.49
CA ALA A 176 15.78 11.99 -18.00
C ALA A 176 15.82 12.01 -19.54
N ALA A 177 15.49 10.89 -20.20
CA ALA A 177 15.42 10.80 -21.65
C ALA A 177 14.27 11.67 -22.21
N ILE A 178 13.09 11.62 -21.63
CA ILE A 178 11.91 12.37 -22.06
C ILE A 178 12.12 13.88 -21.85
N ALA A 179 12.76 14.27 -20.76
CA ALA A 179 13.06 15.67 -20.45
C ALA A 179 14.01 16.34 -21.48
N THR A 180 14.69 15.56 -22.33
CA THR A 180 15.45 16.11 -23.47
C THR A 180 14.53 16.64 -24.59
N LEU A 181 13.29 16.16 -24.67
CA LEU A 181 12.27 16.67 -25.58
C LEU A 181 11.43 17.76 -24.95
N ASP A 182 10.98 17.55 -23.72
CA ASP A 182 10.20 18.47 -22.95
C ASP A 182 10.83 18.71 -21.57
N PRO A 183 11.59 19.80 -21.39
CA PRO A 183 12.24 20.12 -20.12
C PRO A 183 11.28 20.40 -18.96
N SER A 184 9.98 20.50 -19.17
CA SER A 184 8.98 20.65 -18.10
C SER A 184 8.70 19.35 -17.35
N VAL A 185 9.01 18.19 -17.96
CA VAL A 185 8.82 16.85 -17.36
C VAL A 185 9.73 16.67 -16.15
N ARG A 186 9.12 16.36 -15.00
CA ARG A 186 9.80 16.08 -13.73
C ARG A 186 9.57 14.65 -13.25
N SER A 187 8.53 14.00 -13.76
CA SER A 187 8.16 12.62 -13.43
C SER A 187 7.33 12.03 -14.57
N LEU A 188 7.17 10.69 -14.59
CA LEU A 188 6.34 10.02 -15.60
C LEU A 188 4.85 10.41 -15.52
N ARG A 189 4.42 11.02 -14.42
CA ARG A 189 3.08 11.58 -14.31
C ARG A 189 2.86 12.81 -15.22
N ASP A 190 3.91 13.49 -15.63
CA ASP A 190 3.85 14.64 -16.52
C ASP A 190 3.79 14.21 -18.00
N VAL A 191 3.87 12.91 -18.26
CA VAL A 191 3.99 12.32 -19.59
C VAL A 191 2.65 11.73 -20.02
N ASP A 192 2.17 12.14 -21.17
CA ASP A 192 1.04 11.53 -21.86
C ASP A 192 1.51 10.49 -22.90
N ALA A 193 0.57 9.78 -23.51
CA ALA A 193 0.85 8.75 -24.51
C ALA A 193 1.54 9.32 -25.76
N ALA A 194 1.24 10.57 -26.16
CA ALA A 194 1.81 11.19 -27.35
C ALA A 194 3.28 11.57 -27.11
N LEU A 195 3.59 12.19 -25.97
CA LEU A 195 4.96 12.50 -25.58
C LEU A 195 5.79 11.26 -25.35
N LEU A 196 5.21 10.21 -24.73
CA LEU A 196 5.88 8.92 -24.57
C LEU A 196 6.26 8.31 -25.92
N ALA A 197 5.34 8.31 -26.88
CA ALA A 197 5.60 7.81 -28.23
C ALA A 197 6.70 8.64 -28.97
N ALA A 198 6.67 9.95 -28.84
CA ALA A 198 7.68 10.84 -29.42
C ALA A 198 9.10 10.63 -28.81
N ALA A 199 9.17 10.17 -27.56
CA ALA A 199 10.43 9.91 -26.87
C ALA A 199 10.93 8.46 -27.02
N ALA A 200 10.22 7.58 -27.73
CA ALA A 200 10.49 6.14 -27.77
C ALA A 200 11.96 5.83 -28.14
N ASP A 201 12.48 6.47 -29.20
CA ASP A 201 13.84 6.23 -29.71
C ASP A 201 14.95 6.82 -28.83
N ARG A 202 14.60 7.53 -27.75
CA ARG A 202 15.55 8.15 -26.81
C ARG A 202 15.77 7.35 -25.54
N MET A 203 14.95 6.32 -25.33
CA MET A 203 14.99 5.45 -24.16
C MET A 203 15.63 4.11 -24.48
N ASP A 204 16.34 3.53 -23.54
CA ASP A 204 16.67 2.12 -23.59
C ASP A 204 15.36 1.28 -23.46
N PRO A 205 15.33 0.04 -23.99
CA PRO A 205 14.10 -0.77 -23.98
C PRO A 205 13.50 -0.98 -22.58
N VAL A 206 14.34 -1.11 -21.55
CA VAL A 206 13.89 -1.33 -20.18
C VAL A 206 13.21 -0.06 -19.66
N ALA A 207 13.85 1.10 -19.77
CA ALA A 207 13.28 2.38 -19.39
C ALA A 207 11.96 2.68 -20.13
N ALA A 208 11.90 2.36 -21.44
CA ALA A 208 10.69 2.50 -22.24
C ALA A 208 9.52 1.62 -21.74
N HIS A 209 9.78 0.36 -21.37
CA HIS A 209 8.78 -0.52 -20.79
C HIS A 209 8.25 0.00 -19.44
N ARG A 210 9.15 0.47 -18.55
CA ARG A 210 8.74 1.04 -17.26
C ARG A 210 7.90 2.31 -17.44
N ALA A 211 8.34 3.21 -18.34
CA ALA A 211 7.61 4.44 -18.65
C ALA A 211 6.21 4.13 -19.22
N ARG A 212 6.13 3.18 -20.15
CA ARG A 212 4.86 2.74 -20.74
C ARG A 212 3.91 2.22 -19.66
N HIS A 213 4.41 1.34 -18.76
CA HIS A 213 3.61 0.85 -17.65
C HIS A 213 3.03 2.01 -16.83
N VAL A 214 3.87 2.95 -16.38
CA VAL A 214 3.42 4.04 -15.49
C VAL A 214 2.41 4.96 -16.17
N VAL A 215 2.63 5.33 -17.43
CA VAL A 215 1.70 6.20 -18.18
C VAL A 215 0.36 5.50 -18.38
N ASP A 216 0.38 4.25 -18.83
CA ASP A 216 -0.83 3.46 -19.05
C ASP A 216 -1.57 3.15 -17.72
N GLU A 217 -0.83 2.93 -16.61
CA GLU A 217 -1.42 2.63 -15.30
C GLU A 217 -2.12 3.87 -14.72
N ASN A 218 -1.56 5.05 -14.89
CA ASN A 218 -2.25 6.29 -14.50
C ASN A 218 -3.61 6.44 -15.19
N ALA A 219 -3.68 6.12 -16.48
CA ALA A 219 -4.94 6.12 -17.23
C ALA A 219 -5.90 5.02 -16.73
N ARG A 220 -5.38 3.82 -16.43
CA ARG A 220 -6.19 2.71 -15.88
C ARG A 220 -6.79 3.02 -14.52
N VAL A 221 -6.06 3.69 -13.63
CA VAL A 221 -6.57 4.11 -12.32
C VAL A 221 -7.79 5.01 -12.48
N LEU A 222 -7.73 6.02 -13.36
CA LEU A 222 -8.85 6.92 -13.60
C LEU A 222 -10.04 6.20 -14.28
N ALA A 223 -9.75 5.30 -15.22
CA ALA A 223 -10.80 4.49 -15.84
C ALA A 223 -11.48 3.53 -14.83
N THR A 224 -10.70 2.97 -13.89
CA THR A 224 -11.24 2.10 -12.83
C THR A 224 -12.17 2.87 -11.89
N GLU A 225 -11.83 4.11 -11.54
CA GLU A 225 -12.72 4.98 -10.77
C GLU A 225 -14.07 5.18 -11.48
N LEU A 226 -14.04 5.51 -12.78
CA LEU A 226 -15.26 5.72 -13.57
C LEU A 226 -16.08 4.44 -13.68
N ALA A 227 -15.45 3.29 -13.90
CA ALA A 227 -16.11 2.00 -13.99
C ALA A 227 -16.77 1.62 -12.64
N LEU A 228 -16.08 1.82 -11.52
CA LEU A 228 -16.64 1.58 -10.18
C LEU A 228 -17.84 2.51 -9.92
N ALA A 229 -17.72 3.79 -10.24
CA ALA A 229 -18.81 4.75 -10.06
C ALA A 229 -20.04 4.43 -10.94
N ALA A 230 -19.83 3.82 -12.11
CA ALA A 230 -20.91 3.35 -13.01
C ALA A 230 -21.46 1.98 -12.65
N GLY A 231 -20.85 1.25 -11.70
CA GLY A 231 -21.19 -0.16 -11.41
C GLY A 231 -20.84 -1.12 -12.55
N ASP A 232 -19.94 -0.72 -13.45
CA ASP A 232 -19.47 -1.53 -14.59
C ASP A 232 -18.39 -2.53 -14.14
N LEU A 233 -18.85 -3.64 -13.57
CA LEU A 233 -17.96 -4.67 -13.03
C LEU A 233 -17.18 -5.42 -14.11
N GLU A 234 -17.70 -5.50 -15.34
CA GLU A 234 -16.99 -6.10 -16.47
C GLU A 234 -15.77 -5.26 -16.83
N GLU A 235 -15.94 -3.93 -16.92
CA GLU A 235 -14.83 -3.01 -17.18
C GLU A 235 -13.82 -3.00 -16.03
N VAL A 236 -14.25 -3.05 -14.77
CA VAL A 236 -13.36 -3.20 -13.60
C VAL A 236 -12.50 -4.46 -13.74
N GLY A 237 -13.09 -5.60 -14.10
CA GLY A 237 -12.38 -6.85 -14.34
C GLY A 237 -11.34 -6.73 -15.44
N ARG A 238 -11.71 -6.13 -16.57
CA ARG A 238 -10.83 -5.89 -17.72
C ARG A 238 -9.63 -4.99 -17.35
N LEU A 239 -9.88 -3.92 -16.61
CA LEU A 239 -8.84 -2.98 -16.16
C LEU A 239 -7.87 -3.63 -15.17
N PHE A 240 -8.34 -4.45 -14.23
CA PHE A 240 -7.52 -5.20 -13.30
C PHE A 240 -6.62 -6.22 -14.03
N ALA A 241 -7.18 -6.96 -14.97
CA ALA A 241 -6.41 -7.90 -15.78
C ALA A 241 -5.33 -7.19 -16.60
N ALA A 242 -5.65 -6.05 -17.22
CA ALA A 242 -4.69 -5.24 -17.97
C ALA A 242 -3.60 -4.66 -17.04
N SER A 243 -3.95 -4.24 -15.84
CA SER A 243 -3.00 -3.79 -14.83
C SER A 243 -2.05 -4.90 -14.41
N HIS A 244 -2.57 -6.10 -14.10
CA HIS A 244 -1.72 -7.24 -13.73
C HIS A 244 -0.77 -7.65 -14.85
N ALA A 245 -1.25 -7.74 -16.08
CA ALA A 245 -0.41 -8.03 -17.24
C ALA A 245 0.70 -6.98 -17.42
N SER A 246 0.38 -5.69 -17.27
CA SER A 246 1.36 -4.61 -17.36
C SER A 246 2.39 -4.63 -16.23
N LEU A 247 1.98 -4.98 -15.00
CA LEU A 247 2.87 -5.18 -13.85
C LEU A 247 3.81 -6.37 -14.06
N ARG A 248 3.33 -7.46 -14.69
CA ARG A 248 4.12 -8.64 -15.00
C ARG A 248 5.09 -8.40 -16.17
N ASP A 249 4.58 -7.87 -17.30
CA ASP A 249 5.29 -7.89 -18.58
C ASP A 249 6.11 -6.61 -18.85
N LEU A 250 5.64 -5.44 -18.34
CA LEU A 250 6.27 -4.15 -18.58
C LEU A 250 7.02 -3.62 -17.36
N PHE A 251 6.44 -3.73 -16.17
CA PHE A 251 7.09 -3.27 -14.94
C PHE A 251 7.94 -4.37 -14.30
N GLU A 252 7.65 -5.64 -14.60
CA GLU A 252 8.34 -6.85 -14.15
C GLU A 252 8.49 -6.92 -12.62
N VAL A 253 7.37 -6.71 -11.94
CA VAL A 253 7.28 -6.81 -10.47
C VAL A 253 6.43 -7.99 -10.01
N SER A 254 5.89 -8.79 -10.93
CA SER A 254 5.19 -10.02 -10.56
C SER A 254 6.17 -11.15 -10.21
N SER A 255 5.62 -12.26 -9.78
CA SER A 255 6.36 -13.50 -9.54
C SER A 255 5.50 -14.70 -9.97
N PRO A 256 6.10 -15.88 -10.21
CA PRO A 256 5.33 -17.09 -10.56
C PRO A 256 4.22 -17.41 -9.58
N GLU A 257 4.41 -17.09 -8.29
CA GLU A 257 3.43 -17.31 -7.24
C GLU A 257 2.26 -16.31 -7.35
N LEU A 258 2.54 -15.05 -7.64
CA LEU A 258 1.49 -14.04 -7.84
C LEU A 258 0.70 -14.31 -9.11
N ASP A 259 1.39 -14.68 -10.20
CA ASP A 259 0.75 -15.04 -11.46
C ASP A 259 -0.15 -16.26 -11.28
N ALA A 260 0.32 -17.29 -10.53
CA ALA A 260 -0.50 -18.46 -10.20
C ALA A 260 -1.77 -18.09 -9.42
N LEU A 261 -1.67 -17.20 -8.44
CA LEU A 261 -2.85 -16.72 -7.68
C LEU A 261 -3.85 -16.02 -8.60
N VAL A 262 -3.38 -15.12 -9.47
CA VAL A 262 -4.26 -14.37 -10.39
C VAL A 262 -4.88 -15.29 -11.45
N GLU A 263 -4.12 -16.21 -12.02
CA GLU A 263 -4.63 -17.17 -13.00
C GLU A 263 -5.69 -18.11 -12.41
N ILE A 264 -5.48 -18.63 -11.18
CA ILE A 264 -6.47 -19.45 -10.49
C ILE A 264 -7.70 -18.60 -10.16
N ALA A 265 -7.50 -17.37 -9.66
CA ALA A 265 -8.59 -16.46 -9.35
C ALA A 265 -9.46 -16.21 -10.59
N THR A 266 -8.87 -15.79 -11.70
CA THR A 266 -9.60 -15.44 -12.92
C THR A 266 -10.27 -16.63 -13.60
N ALA A 267 -9.78 -17.85 -13.38
CA ALA A 267 -10.41 -19.09 -13.85
C ALA A 267 -11.58 -19.55 -12.93
N THR A 268 -11.76 -18.94 -11.77
CA THR A 268 -12.79 -19.33 -10.81
C THR A 268 -14.09 -18.53 -11.06
N ASP A 269 -15.22 -19.24 -11.17
CA ASP A 269 -16.53 -18.61 -11.37
C ASP A 269 -16.87 -17.65 -10.23
N GLY A 270 -17.42 -16.48 -10.58
CA GLY A 270 -17.81 -15.42 -9.66
C GLY A 270 -16.67 -14.45 -9.29
N VAL A 271 -15.47 -14.63 -9.83
CA VAL A 271 -14.41 -13.61 -9.69
C VAL A 271 -14.62 -12.50 -10.70
N VAL A 272 -14.79 -11.29 -10.21
CA VAL A 272 -14.97 -10.08 -11.02
C VAL A 272 -13.61 -9.51 -11.44
N ALA A 273 -12.67 -9.41 -10.50
CA ALA A 273 -11.37 -8.79 -10.74
C ALA A 273 -10.29 -9.43 -9.88
N ALA A 274 -9.08 -9.57 -10.41
CA ALA A 274 -7.91 -10.07 -9.69
C ALA A 274 -6.63 -9.42 -10.22
N ARG A 275 -5.75 -8.99 -9.31
CA ARG A 275 -4.41 -8.49 -9.65
C ARG A 275 -3.47 -8.57 -8.44
N LEU A 276 -2.16 -8.52 -8.69
CA LEU A 276 -1.22 -8.31 -7.59
C LEU A 276 -1.44 -6.93 -6.92
N THR A 277 -1.11 -6.83 -5.64
CA THR A 277 -1.14 -5.59 -4.87
C THR A 277 0.15 -5.36 -4.09
N GLY A 278 0.44 -4.08 -3.79
CA GLY A 278 1.71 -3.67 -3.17
C GLY A 278 2.87 -3.63 -4.15
N ALA A 279 4.09 -3.76 -3.64
CA ALA A 279 5.32 -3.61 -4.42
C ALA A 279 5.60 -4.76 -5.41
N GLY A 280 4.90 -5.88 -5.28
CA GLY A 280 5.19 -7.08 -6.06
C GLY A 280 6.31 -7.93 -5.45
N PHE A 281 7.04 -8.67 -6.31
CA PHE A 281 8.13 -9.60 -5.95
C PHE A 281 7.72 -10.69 -4.95
N GLY A 282 6.46 -11.06 -4.92
CA GLY A 282 5.76 -11.86 -3.94
C GLY A 282 4.70 -11.05 -3.18
N GLY A 283 4.25 -11.53 -2.04
CA GLY A 283 3.22 -10.87 -1.25
C GLY A 283 1.82 -11.29 -1.63
N SER A 284 0.95 -10.36 -2.03
CA SER A 284 -0.49 -10.63 -2.12
C SER A 284 -1.11 -10.21 -3.45
N THR A 285 -2.27 -10.81 -3.72
CA THR A 285 -3.23 -10.32 -4.72
C THR A 285 -4.45 -9.72 -4.03
N VAL A 286 -5.10 -8.78 -4.67
CA VAL A 286 -6.43 -8.28 -4.32
C VAL A 286 -7.43 -8.79 -5.36
N ASN A 287 -8.54 -9.28 -4.87
CA ASN A 287 -9.57 -9.90 -5.68
C ASN A 287 -10.94 -9.33 -5.28
N LEU A 288 -11.78 -9.06 -6.28
CA LEU A 288 -13.19 -8.73 -6.11
C LEU A 288 -14.00 -9.95 -6.53
N VAL A 289 -14.72 -10.54 -5.59
CA VAL A 289 -15.39 -11.83 -5.75
C VAL A 289 -16.87 -11.66 -5.41
N ARG A 290 -17.79 -12.21 -6.20
CA ARG A 290 -19.23 -12.24 -5.86
C ARG A 290 -19.41 -12.84 -4.47
N SER A 291 -20.21 -12.19 -3.62
CA SER A 291 -20.34 -12.54 -2.19
C SER A 291 -20.78 -13.98 -1.97
N ASP A 292 -21.66 -14.53 -2.84
CA ASP A 292 -22.13 -15.92 -2.80
C ASP A 292 -21.07 -16.94 -3.29
N ARG A 293 -19.95 -16.49 -3.85
CA ARG A 293 -18.88 -17.31 -4.43
C ARG A 293 -17.59 -17.34 -3.60
N VAL A 294 -17.49 -16.55 -2.54
CA VAL A 294 -16.27 -16.44 -1.71
C VAL A 294 -15.80 -17.79 -1.17
N ALA A 295 -16.72 -18.65 -0.71
CA ALA A 295 -16.36 -19.97 -0.20
C ALA A 295 -15.77 -20.89 -1.30
N ALA A 296 -16.35 -20.88 -2.49
CA ALA A 296 -15.86 -21.64 -3.65
C ALA A 296 -14.50 -21.10 -4.13
N PHE A 297 -14.36 -19.78 -4.18
CA PHE A 297 -13.11 -19.10 -4.50
C PHE A 297 -11.97 -19.50 -3.53
N ARG A 298 -12.24 -19.43 -2.22
CA ARG A 298 -11.26 -19.84 -1.19
C ARG A 298 -10.81 -21.29 -1.40
N ALA A 299 -11.76 -22.20 -1.60
CA ALA A 299 -11.44 -23.60 -1.82
C ALA A 299 -10.63 -23.84 -3.10
N ALA A 300 -10.89 -23.11 -4.17
CA ALA A 300 -10.11 -23.17 -5.41
C ALA A 300 -8.67 -22.67 -5.19
N ILE A 301 -8.50 -21.49 -4.58
CA ILE A 301 -7.17 -20.95 -4.27
C ILE A 301 -6.37 -21.91 -3.38
N GLU A 302 -6.93 -22.40 -2.29
CA GLU A 302 -6.24 -23.29 -1.35
C GLU A 302 -5.82 -24.62 -2.00
N ARG A 303 -6.69 -25.20 -2.81
CA ARG A 303 -6.43 -26.46 -3.51
C ARG A 303 -5.42 -26.32 -4.65
N ASP A 304 -5.69 -25.39 -5.58
CA ASP A 304 -4.99 -25.35 -6.86
C ASP A 304 -3.64 -24.64 -6.75
N TYR A 305 -3.56 -23.65 -5.86
CA TYR A 305 -2.32 -22.94 -5.61
C TYR A 305 -1.27 -23.83 -4.92
N ALA A 306 -1.68 -24.57 -3.89
CA ALA A 306 -0.78 -25.52 -3.20
C ALA A 306 -0.30 -26.62 -4.17
N ALA A 307 -1.18 -27.12 -5.02
CA ALA A 307 -0.82 -28.13 -6.04
C ALA A 307 0.18 -27.58 -7.07
N ARG A 308 0.07 -26.29 -7.43
CA ARG A 308 0.89 -25.67 -8.46
C ARG A 308 2.25 -25.17 -7.95
N THR A 309 2.30 -24.65 -6.72
CA THR A 309 3.48 -23.96 -6.18
C THR A 309 4.18 -24.70 -5.04
N GLY A 310 3.52 -25.64 -4.40
CA GLY A 310 3.97 -26.28 -3.15
C GLY A 310 3.89 -25.38 -1.93
N LEU A 311 3.37 -24.15 -2.07
CA LEU A 311 3.20 -23.19 -0.98
C LEU A 311 1.76 -23.20 -0.46
N THR A 312 1.59 -22.79 0.80
CA THR A 312 0.27 -22.64 1.40
C THR A 312 -0.15 -21.17 1.31
N PRO A 313 -1.22 -20.83 0.57
CA PRO A 313 -1.71 -19.46 0.49
C PRO A 313 -2.46 -19.10 1.78
N ARG A 314 -2.55 -17.80 2.06
CA ARG A 314 -3.47 -17.28 3.10
C ARG A 314 -4.54 -16.46 2.43
N VAL A 315 -5.78 -16.91 2.53
CA VAL A 315 -6.95 -16.24 1.94
C VAL A 315 -7.68 -15.46 3.03
N LEU A 316 -7.73 -14.15 2.89
CA LEU A 316 -8.31 -13.22 3.87
C LEU A 316 -9.45 -12.47 3.19
N GLU A 317 -10.65 -12.61 3.69
CA GLU A 317 -11.74 -11.71 3.40
C GLU A 317 -11.54 -10.45 4.23
N VAL A 318 -11.65 -9.28 3.62
CA VAL A 318 -11.33 -8.01 4.25
C VAL A 318 -12.44 -6.98 3.97
N ASP A 319 -12.67 -6.11 4.94
CA ASP A 319 -13.62 -5.02 4.82
C ASP A 319 -12.90 -3.70 4.51
N ALA A 320 -13.51 -2.86 3.67
CA ALA A 320 -13.11 -1.47 3.55
C ALA A 320 -13.69 -0.71 4.75
N VAL A 321 -12.83 -0.28 5.67
CA VAL A 321 -13.23 0.34 6.93
C VAL A 321 -12.77 1.78 7.03
N ALA A 322 -13.34 2.53 7.99
CA ALA A 322 -12.89 3.88 8.32
C ALA A 322 -11.42 3.88 8.76
N GLY A 323 -10.71 4.95 8.44
CA GLY A 323 -9.32 5.15 8.82
C GLY A 323 -9.09 5.20 10.32
N ALA A 324 -7.81 5.20 10.70
CA ALA A 324 -7.36 5.16 12.09
C ALA A 324 -8.02 6.24 12.94
N SER A 325 -8.66 5.83 14.02
CA SER A 325 -9.45 6.68 14.90
C SER A 325 -9.33 6.25 16.37
N TYR A 326 -9.80 7.12 17.27
CA TYR A 326 -10.02 6.75 18.64
C TYR A 326 -11.32 6.00 18.80
N VAL A 327 -11.30 4.92 19.56
CA VAL A 327 -12.51 4.25 20.02
C VAL A 327 -12.77 4.72 21.44
N ALA A 328 -13.97 5.21 21.70
CA ALA A 328 -14.41 5.52 23.07
C ALA A 328 -14.53 4.21 23.86
N GLY A 329 -13.85 4.15 24.99
CA GLY A 329 -13.94 3.02 25.95
C GLY A 329 -15.14 3.12 26.86
#